data_789de28936ae88bbd3df55eb189228ba
#
_entry.id   789de28936ae88bbd3df55eb189228ba
#
_cell.length_a   1.000
_cell.length_b   1.000
_cell.length_c   1.000
_cell.angle_alpha   90.00
_cell.angle_beta   90.00
_cell.angle_gamma   90.00
#
_symmetry.space_group_name_H-M   'P 1'
#
loop_
_entity.id
_entity.type
_entity.pdbx_description
1 polymer ?
#
loop_
_entity_poly.entity_id
_entity_poly.type
_entity_poly.pdbx_seq_one_letter_code
_entity_poly.pdbx_strand_id
1 'polypeptide(L)'
;MTAQIIFYMLAMAITVFSIMAVTSKLIVRAATYLLFVLLATAGLYMLLGYYFLFAVQVSVYAGGIMVLFIMAIFLTHRPGTDVRTKHGWRIGLSVFLSLAGLLLCGDIILHNAVRLYPFIDAGTITMQEMGTAMLGSGKNQYLLSFEMMSVLLLACIVGAILIARKTNGSEKETKETDQ
;
A
#
# COMPACT_ATOMS: atom_id res chain seq x y z
N MET A 1 6.03 24.83 15.63
CA MET A 1 7.23 24.82 14.80
C MET A 1 7.83 23.43 14.65
N THR A 2 8.06 22.67 15.72
CA THR A 2 8.67 21.31 15.63
C THR A 2 7.87 20.34 14.75
N ALA A 3 6.55 20.29 14.90
CA ALA A 3 5.68 19.42 14.09
C ALA A 3 5.73 19.74 12.58
N GLN A 4 5.84 21.01 12.22
CA GLN A 4 5.97 21.43 10.82
C GLN A 4 7.30 20.97 10.21
N ILE A 5 8.39 21.05 10.97
CA ILE A 5 9.71 20.61 10.50
C ILE A 5 9.69 19.10 10.28
N ILE A 6 9.12 18.34 11.22
CA ILE A 6 8.97 16.87 11.09
C ILE A 6 8.10 16.52 9.88
N PHE A 7 7.00 17.25 9.66
CA PHE A 7 6.14 17.06 8.50
C PHE A 7 6.91 17.24 7.17
N TYR A 8 7.66 18.34 7.02
CA TYR A 8 8.43 18.57 5.80
C TYR A 8 9.56 17.56 5.60
N MET A 9 10.21 17.11 6.67
CA MET A 9 11.20 16.03 6.60
C MET A 9 10.58 14.73 6.11
N LEU A 10 9.43 14.32 6.66
CA LEU A 10 8.73 13.11 6.24
C LEU A 10 8.22 13.23 4.81
N ALA A 11 7.64 14.37 4.43
CA ALA A 11 7.17 14.61 3.07
C ALA A 11 8.31 14.54 2.05
N MET A 12 9.48 15.14 2.37
CA MET A 12 10.68 15.03 1.53
C MET A 12 11.15 13.58 1.42
N ALA A 13 11.23 12.86 2.54
CA ALA A 13 11.64 11.46 2.55
C ALA A 13 10.71 10.59 1.68
N ILE A 14 9.38 10.75 1.80
CA ILE A 14 8.39 10.05 0.97
C ILE A 14 8.64 10.33 -0.51
N THR A 15 8.81 11.59 -0.88
CA THR A 15 9.03 12.00 -2.28
C THR A 15 10.33 11.41 -2.85
N VAL A 16 11.43 11.50 -2.12
CA VAL A 16 12.74 11.00 -2.56
C VAL A 16 12.70 9.47 -2.70
N PHE A 17 12.23 8.74 -1.68
CA PHE A 17 12.16 7.28 -1.75
C PHE A 17 11.15 6.78 -2.79
N SER A 18 10.05 7.51 -3.03
CA SER A 18 9.09 7.19 -4.09
C SER A 18 9.72 7.29 -5.48
N ILE A 19 10.47 8.36 -5.75
CA ILE A 19 11.21 8.52 -7.01
C ILE A 19 12.26 7.42 -7.16
N MET A 20 13.00 7.10 -6.09
CA MET A 20 14.00 6.03 -6.11
C MET A 20 13.36 4.65 -6.34
N ALA A 21 12.19 4.39 -5.76
CA ALA A 21 11.45 3.14 -5.95
C ALA A 21 11.07 2.92 -7.42
N VAL A 22 10.56 3.96 -8.08
CA VAL A 22 10.13 3.88 -9.50
C VAL A 22 11.32 3.86 -10.47
N THR A 23 12.39 4.57 -10.14
CA THR A 23 13.58 4.69 -11.02
C THR A 23 14.53 3.48 -10.89
N SER A 24 14.40 2.69 -9.83
CA SER A 24 15.27 1.55 -9.57
C SER A 24 15.08 0.45 -10.61
N LYS A 25 16.19 -0.02 -11.19
CA LYS A 25 16.21 -1.14 -12.16
C LYS A 25 16.11 -2.51 -11.49
N LEU A 26 16.49 -2.61 -10.22
CA LEU A 26 16.46 -3.85 -9.46
C LEU A 26 15.19 -3.94 -8.64
N ILE A 27 14.38 -4.96 -8.87
CA ILE A 27 13.07 -5.15 -8.21
C ILE A 27 13.20 -5.15 -6.69
N VAL A 28 14.24 -5.81 -6.15
CA VAL A 28 14.47 -5.85 -4.69
C VAL A 28 14.76 -4.46 -4.11
N ARG A 29 15.58 -3.65 -4.78
CA ARG A 29 15.83 -2.27 -4.36
C ARG A 29 14.56 -1.41 -4.43
N ALA A 30 13.77 -1.55 -5.50
CA ALA A 30 12.49 -0.86 -5.63
C ALA A 30 11.57 -1.20 -4.47
N ALA A 31 11.47 -2.49 -4.10
CA ALA A 31 10.65 -2.95 -2.99
C ALA A 31 11.14 -2.41 -1.63
N THR A 32 12.45 -2.34 -1.39
CA THR A 32 12.98 -1.74 -0.15
C THR A 32 12.74 -0.23 -0.07
N TYR A 33 12.86 0.50 -1.16
CA TYR A 33 12.51 1.93 -1.18
C TYR A 33 11.01 2.14 -0.93
N LEU A 34 10.15 1.27 -1.50
CA LEU A 34 8.72 1.32 -1.22
C LEU A 34 8.40 1.03 0.26
N LEU A 35 9.13 0.12 0.91
CA LEU A 35 9.02 -0.12 2.34
C LEU A 35 9.31 1.15 3.15
N PHE A 36 10.38 1.90 2.79
CA PHE A 36 10.69 3.16 3.46
C PHE A 36 9.61 4.22 3.23
N VAL A 37 8.99 4.29 2.05
CA VAL A 37 7.83 5.15 1.79
C VAL A 37 6.67 4.82 2.73
N LEU A 38 6.35 3.52 2.90
CA LEU A 38 5.28 3.08 3.78
C LEU A 38 5.55 3.37 5.27
N LEU A 39 6.80 3.26 5.70
CA LEU A 39 7.21 3.65 7.05
C LEU A 39 7.13 5.17 7.26
N ALA A 40 7.53 5.95 6.28
CA ALA A 40 7.45 7.40 6.35
C ALA A 40 5.98 7.90 6.35
N THR A 41 5.09 7.24 5.58
CA THR A 41 3.64 7.53 5.64
C THR A 41 3.03 7.14 6.99
N ALA A 42 3.49 6.06 7.62
CA ALA A 42 3.10 5.75 8.99
C ALA A 42 3.48 6.88 9.95
N GLY A 43 4.69 7.44 9.80
CA GLY A 43 5.12 8.61 10.58
C GLY A 43 4.20 9.83 10.40
N LEU A 44 3.64 10.05 9.19
CA LEU A 44 2.65 11.10 8.96
C LEU A 44 1.33 10.82 9.71
N TYR A 45 0.85 9.58 9.73
CA TYR A 45 -0.34 9.23 10.52
C TYR A 45 -0.14 9.47 12.00
N MET A 46 1.04 9.15 12.54
CA MET A 46 1.40 9.44 13.93
C MET A 46 1.42 10.94 14.21
N LEU A 47 1.98 11.73 13.29
CA LEU A 47 2.04 13.19 13.42
C LEU A 47 0.65 13.84 13.41
N LEU A 48 -0.30 13.28 12.65
CA LEU A 48 -1.68 13.72 12.55
C LEU A 48 -2.58 13.23 13.73
N GLY A 49 -2.04 12.43 14.68
CA GLY A 49 -2.80 11.88 15.79
C GLY A 49 -3.63 10.64 15.46
N TYR A 50 -3.51 10.08 14.26
CA TYR A 50 -4.22 8.87 13.84
C TYR A 50 -3.47 7.59 14.27
N TYR A 51 -3.44 7.33 15.56
CA TYR A 51 -2.67 6.20 16.13
C TYR A 51 -3.10 4.82 15.62
N PHE A 52 -4.40 4.63 15.36
CA PHE A 52 -4.90 3.39 14.79
C PHE A 52 -4.36 3.15 13.36
N LEU A 53 -4.42 4.18 12.51
CA LEU A 53 -3.90 4.09 11.15
C LEU A 53 -2.38 3.89 11.14
N PHE A 54 -1.66 4.55 12.05
CA PHE A 54 -0.23 4.30 12.23
C PHE A 54 0.06 2.84 12.55
N ALA A 55 -0.65 2.25 13.53
CA ALA A 55 -0.45 0.86 13.93
C ALA A 55 -0.75 -0.12 12.79
N VAL A 56 -1.85 0.09 12.06
CA VAL A 56 -2.21 -0.72 10.88
C VAL A 56 -1.18 -0.57 9.76
N GLN A 57 -0.74 0.64 9.47
CA GLN A 57 0.26 0.91 8.42
C GLN A 57 1.58 0.17 8.70
N VAL A 58 2.08 0.22 9.93
CA VAL A 58 3.32 -0.45 10.30
C VAL A 58 3.14 -1.97 10.33
N SER A 59 2.09 -2.47 10.98
CA SER A 59 1.92 -3.92 11.17
C SER A 59 1.50 -4.65 9.91
N VAL A 60 0.53 -4.12 9.18
CA VAL A 60 -0.05 -4.80 8.01
C VAL A 60 0.71 -4.47 6.74
N TYR A 61 0.88 -3.16 6.43
CA TYR A 61 1.51 -2.77 5.16
C TYR A 61 3.02 -2.96 5.17
N ALA A 62 3.72 -2.39 6.15
CA ALA A 62 5.18 -2.50 6.21
C ALA A 62 5.62 -3.88 6.71
N GLY A 63 4.98 -4.41 7.76
CA GLY A 63 5.34 -5.70 8.36
C GLY A 63 4.81 -6.90 7.59
N GLY A 64 3.50 -6.94 7.30
CA GLY A 64 2.87 -8.10 6.66
C GLY A 64 3.08 -8.13 5.15
N ILE A 65 2.45 -7.20 4.44
CA ILE A 65 2.37 -7.24 2.97
C ILE A 65 3.75 -7.06 2.32
N MET A 66 4.50 -6.04 2.73
CA MET A 66 5.79 -5.74 2.08
C MET A 66 6.85 -6.78 2.36
N VAL A 67 6.93 -7.32 3.58
CA VAL A 67 7.89 -8.37 3.90
C VAL A 67 7.59 -9.64 3.12
N LEU A 68 6.31 -10.06 3.05
CA LEU A 68 5.90 -11.22 2.24
C LEU A 68 6.16 -10.97 0.74
N PHE A 69 5.94 -9.76 0.25
CA PHE A 69 6.21 -9.40 -1.14
C PHE A 69 7.70 -9.47 -1.47
N ILE A 70 8.57 -8.93 -0.60
CA ILE A 70 10.03 -9.02 -0.75
C ILE A 70 10.47 -10.49 -0.73
N MET A 71 9.95 -11.31 0.19
CA MET A 71 10.25 -12.75 0.24
C MET A 71 9.79 -13.47 -1.03
N ALA A 72 8.61 -13.16 -1.54
CA ALA A 72 8.11 -13.73 -2.79
C ALA A 72 9.00 -13.38 -3.99
N ILE A 73 9.49 -12.13 -4.06
CA ILE A 73 10.44 -11.71 -5.11
C ILE A 73 11.76 -12.50 -4.99
N PHE A 74 12.30 -12.64 -3.78
CA PHE A 74 13.54 -13.41 -3.57
C PHE A 74 13.39 -14.86 -4.00
N LEU A 75 12.21 -15.46 -3.78
CA LEU A 75 11.95 -16.85 -4.12
C LEU A 75 11.72 -17.06 -5.63
N THR A 76 11.11 -16.07 -6.30
CA THR A 76 10.66 -16.20 -7.70
C THR A 76 11.67 -15.63 -8.70
N HIS A 77 12.43 -14.63 -8.32
CA HIS A 77 13.31 -13.91 -9.24
C HIS A 77 14.78 -14.07 -8.87
N ARG A 78 15.63 -14.34 -9.86
CA ARG A 78 17.08 -14.32 -9.63
C ARG A 78 17.51 -12.88 -9.31
N PRO A 79 18.07 -12.59 -8.13
CA PRO A 79 18.51 -11.24 -7.77
C PRO A 79 19.61 -10.81 -8.77
N GLY A 80 19.33 -9.76 -9.54
CA GLY A 80 20.31 -9.19 -10.47
C GLY A 80 19.87 -9.06 -11.93
N THR A 81 18.67 -9.48 -12.31
CA THR A 81 18.15 -9.25 -13.67
C THR A 81 17.61 -7.83 -13.81
N ASP A 82 18.29 -7.03 -14.65
CA ASP A 82 17.84 -5.68 -14.98
C ASP A 82 16.55 -5.72 -15.82
N VAL A 83 15.48 -5.14 -15.31
CA VAL A 83 14.25 -4.92 -16.09
C VAL A 83 14.46 -3.66 -16.96
N ARG A 84 14.96 -3.86 -18.16
CA ARG A 84 15.22 -2.78 -19.11
C ARG A 84 13.97 -2.48 -19.94
N THR A 85 13.25 -1.44 -19.58
CA THR A 85 12.13 -0.93 -20.37
C THR A 85 12.65 -0.05 -21.51
N LYS A 86 12.77 -0.62 -22.71
CA LYS A 86 13.12 0.11 -23.94
C LYS A 86 11.84 0.69 -24.58
N HIS A 87 11.33 1.82 -24.09
CA HIS A 87 10.35 2.57 -24.90
C HIS A 87 10.27 4.04 -24.44
N GLY A 88 11.04 4.92 -25.09
CA GLY A 88 11.08 6.36 -24.79
C GLY A 88 9.70 7.05 -24.87
N TRP A 89 8.83 6.62 -25.79
CA TRP A 89 7.47 7.14 -25.94
C TRP A 89 6.60 6.88 -24.70
N ARG A 90 6.68 5.68 -24.10
CA ARG A 90 5.90 5.34 -22.90
C ARG A 90 6.34 6.16 -21.67
N ILE A 91 7.63 6.46 -21.57
CA ILE A 91 8.17 7.31 -20.50
C ILE A 91 7.64 8.75 -20.66
N GLY A 92 7.65 9.28 -21.88
CA GLY A 92 7.10 10.61 -22.17
C GLY A 92 5.61 10.72 -21.83
N LEU A 93 4.81 9.71 -22.22
CA LEU A 93 3.38 9.67 -21.92
C LEU A 93 3.11 9.55 -20.41
N SER A 94 3.88 8.74 -19.68
CA SER A 94 3.71 8.57 -18.23
C SER A 94 4.08 9.85 -17.46
N VAL A 95 5.14 10.54 -17.87
CA VAL A 95 5.54 11.83 -17.28
C VAL A 95 4.45 12.88 -17.53
N PHE A 96 3.93 12.96 -18.77
CA PHE A 96 2.84 13.89 -19.10
C PHE A 96 1.59 13.63 -18.29
N LEU A 97 1.17 12.35 -18.16
CA LEU A 97 -0.01 11.96 -17.39
C LEU A 97 0.16 12.22 -15.89
N SER A 98 1.37 11.98 -15.36
CA SER A 98 1.71 12.27 -13.95
C SER A 98 1.69 13.76 -13.66
N LEU A 99 2.23 14.59 -14.57
CA LEU A 99 2.22 16.05 -14.44
C LEU A 99 0.80 16.61 -14.52
N ALA A 100 -0.01 16.11 -15.46
CA ALA A 100 -1.42 16.48 -15.58
C ALA A 100 -2.21 16.11 -14.31
N GLY A 101 -2.00 14.91 -13.75
CA GLY A 101 -2.59 14.51 -12.47
C GLY A 101 -2.16 15.40 -11.31
N LEU A 102 -0.87 15.75 -11.22
CA LEU A 102 -0.36 16.66 -10.21
C LEU A 102 -0.98 18.07 -10.30
N LEU A 103 -1.10 18.60 -11.52
CA LEU A 103 -1.72 19.91 -11.75
C LEU A 103 -3.21 19.91 -11.40
N LEU A 104 -3.96 18.86 -11.80
CA LEU A 104 -5.38 18.71 -11.43
C LEU A 104 -5.58 18.61 -9.92
N CYS A 105 -4.81 17.75 -9.24
CA CYS A 105 -4.89 17.63 -7.78
C CYS A 105 -4.49 18.93 -7.09
N GLY A 106 -3.45 19.61 -7.58
CA GLY A 106 -3.01 20.91 -7.07
C GLY A 106 -4.07 21.99 -7.20
N ASP A 107 -4.70 22.08 -8.36
CA ASP A 107 -5.79 23.05 -8.61
C ASP A 107 -7.01 22.80 -7.72
N ILE A 108 -7.43 21.55 -7.58
CA ILE A 108 -8.51 21.15 -6.67
C ILE A 108 -8.18 21.50 -5.22
N ILE A 109 -6.97 21.24 -4.77
CA ILE A 109 -6.53 21.56 -3.39
C ILE A 109 -6.52 23.08 -3.21
N LEU A 110 -5.94 23.85 -4.11
CA LEU A 110 -5.87 25.31 -4.01
C LEU A 110 -7.24 25.97 -4.05
N HIS A 111 -8.16 25.47 -4.90
CA HIS A 111 -9.51 26.04 -5.00
C HIS A 111 -10.45 25.61 -3.86
N ASN A 112 -10.33 24.39 -3.37
CA ASN A 112 -11.23 23.81 -2.37
C ASN A 112 -10.70 23.93 -0.93
N ALA A 113 -9.39 23.79 -0.70
CA ALA A 113 -8.83 23.83 0.65
C ALA A 113 -8.98 25.21 1.30
N VAL A 114 -8.92 26.29 0.51
CA VAL A 114 -9.11 27.66 1.03
C VAL A 114 -10.57 27.96 1.41
N ARG A 115 -11.55 27.21 0.87
CA ARG A 115 -12.98 27.43 1.10
C ARG A 115 -13.61 26.58 2.20
N LEU A 116 -13.06 25.43 2.54
CA LEU A 116 -13.77 24.36 3.26
C LEU A 116 -13.25 24.01 4.63
N TYR A 117 -12.14 24.59 5.11
CA TYR A 117 -11.63 24.27 6.42
C TYR A 117 -11.62 25.45 7.39
N PRO A 118 -12.71 25.64 8.17
CA PRO A 118 -12.48 25.91 9.57
C PRO A 118 -11.75 24.67 10.13
N PHE A 119 -10.59 24.86 10.70
CA PHE A 119 -9.86 23.82 11.44
C PHE A 119 -10.83 23.16 12.42
N ILE A 120 -11.40 22.03 12.03
CA ILE A 120 -12.10 21.16 12.96
C ILE A 120 -10.95 20.53 13.73
N ASP A 121 -10.84 20.87 15.00
CA ASP A 121 -9.98 20.20 15.94
C ASP A 121 -10.47 18.73 15.98
N ALA A 122 -9.93 17.92 15.09
CA ALA A 122 -10.22 16.50 15.04
C ALA A 122 -9.52 15.91 16.28
N GLY A 123 -10.25 15.83 17.38
CA GLY A 123 -9.80 15.19 18.59
C GLY A 123 -9.17 13.84 18.27
N THR A 124 -8.16 13.45 19.00
CA THR A 124 -7.49 12.15 18.82
C THR A 124 -8.52 11.03 18.88
N ILE A 125 -8.79 10.40 17.74
CA ILE A 125 -9.72 9.26 17.66
C ILE A 125 -9.07 8.10 18.42
N THR A 126 -9.72 7.67 19.49
CA THR A 126 -9.23 6.54 20.30
C THR A 126 -9.46 5.21 19.56
N MET A 127 -8.62 4.21 19.85
CA MET A 127 -8.80 2.84 19.34
C MET A 127 -10.19 2.28 19.62
N GLN A 128 -10.75 2.61 20.77
CA GLN A 128 -12.07 2.14 21.19
C GLN A 128 -13.20 2.76 20.36
N GLU A 129 -13.12 4.05 20.07
CA GLU A 129 -14.07 4.73 19.19
C GLU A 129 -14.05 4.18 17.78
N MET A 130 -12.86 3.89 17.24
CA MET A 130 -12.71 3.25 15.94
C MET A 130 -13.33 1.86 15.94
N GLY A 131 -13.08 1.04 16.98
CA GLY A 131 -13.66 -0.28 17.12
C GLY A 131 -15.19 -0.27 17.20
N THR A 132 -15.76 0.63 17.98
CA THR A 132 -17.22 0.79 18.09
C THR A 132 -17.85 1.32 16.80
N ALA A 133 -17.17 2.20 16.06
CA ALA A 133 -17.65 2.67 14.76
C ALA A 133 -17.64 1.55 13.70
N MET A 134 -16.64 0.66 13.72
CA MET A 134 -16.54 -0.44 12.77
C MET A 134 -17.52 -1.59 13.05
N LEU A 135 -17.80 -1.89 14.33
CA LEU A 135 -18.61 -3.04 14.74
C LEU A 135 -20.06 -2.67 15.08
N GLY A 136 -20.41 -1.41 15.13
CA GLY A 136 -21.75 -0.97 15.50
C GLY A 136 -22.74 -1.00 14.33
N SER A 137 -24.03 -1.11 14.65
CA SER A 137 -25.16 -1.11 13.70
C SER A 137 -26.02 0.16 13.73
N GLY A 138 -25.55 1.23 14.41
CA GLY A 138 -26.25 2.51 14.52
C GLY A 138 -26.05 3.45 13.33
N LYS A 139 -26.64 4.65 13.40
CA LYS A 139 -26.39 5.70 12.42
C LYS A 139 -24.88 6.08 12.42
N ASN A 140 -24.26 6.11 11.25
CA ASN A 140 -22.83 6.39 11.03
C ASN A 140 -21.88 5.27 11.50
N GLN A 141 -22.34 4.02 11.53
CA GLN A 141 -21.51 2.85 11.83
C GLN A 141 -21.33 1.98 10.57
N TYR A 142 -20.20 1.26 10.50
CA TYR A 142 -19.72 0.63 9.27
C TYR A 142 -19.68 -0.90 9.36
N LEU A 143 -20.62 -1.53 10.12
CA LEU A 143 -20.68 -2.97 10.30
C LEU A 143 -20.70 -3.75 8.97
N LEU A 144 -21.49 -3.29 7.99
CA LEU A 144 -21.58 -3.93 6.69
C LEU A 144 -20.22 -3.95 5.96
N SER A 145 -19.49 -2.83 6.02
CA SER A 145 -18.16 -2.77 5.40
C SER A 145 -17.18 -3.73 6.06
N PHE A 146 -17.24 -3.86 7.38
CA PHE A 146 -16.42 -4.81 8.13
C PHE A 146 -16.75 -6.26 7.77
N GLU A 147 -18.02 -6.61 7.64
CA GLU A 147 -18.49 -7.95 7.25
C GLU A 147 -18.02 -8.30 5.82
N MET A 148 -18.15 -7.37 4.87
CA MET A 148 -17.68 -7.57 3.49
C MET A 148 -16.17 -7.78 3.43
N MET A 149 -15.39 -7.05 4.24
CA MET A 149 -13.93 -7.23 4.31
C MET A 149 -13.55 -8.61 4.88
N SER A 150 -14.29 -9.13 5.86
CA SER A 150 -14.04 -10.46 6.41
C SER A 150 -14.30 -11.58 5.40
N VAL A 151 -15.38 -11.46 4.61
CA VAL A 151 -15.67 -12.40 3.50
C VAL A 151 -14.59 -12.32 2.42
N LEU A 152 -14.14 -11.12 2.07
CA LEU A 152 -13.04 -10.92 1.12
C LEU A 152 -11.74 -11.58 1.62
N LEU A 153 -11.41 -11.42 2.90
CA LEU A 153 -10.24 -12.06 3.50
C LEU A 153 -10.31 -13.58 3.41
N LEU A 154 -11.48 -14.16 3.74
CA LEU A 154 -11.71 -15.60 3.61
C LEU A 154 -11.50 -16.06 2.16
N ALA A 155 -12.10 -15.37 1.20
CA ALA A 155 -11.95 -15.68 -0.23
C ALA A 155 -10.48 -15.60 -0.70
N CYS A 156 -9.71 -14.59 -0.24
CA CYS A 156 -8.29 -14.48 -0.54
C CYS A 156 -7.47 -15.65 0.03
N ILE A 157 -7.75 -16.07 1.27
CA ILE A 157 -7.05 -17.19 1.91
C ILE A 157 -7.34 -18.50 1.15
N VAL A 158 -8.61 -18.77 0.87
CA VAL A 158 -9.02 -19.96 0.11
C VAL A 158 -8.39 -19.95 -1.29
N GLY A 159 -8.44 -18.82 -2.00
CA GLY A 159 -7.82 -18.67 -3.31
C GLY A 159 -6.30 -18.90 -3.29
N ALA A 160 -5.61 -18.36 -2.30
CA ALA A 160 -4.16 -18.57 -2.13
C ALA A 160 -3.82 -20.05 -1.90
N ILE A 161 -4.61 -20.76 -1.07
CA ILE A 161 -4.42 -22.20 -0.80
C ILE A 161 -4.67 -23.02 -2.07
N LEU A 162 -5.71 -22.70 -2.83
CA LEU A 162 -6.03 -23.41 -4.08
C LEU A 162 -4.91 -23.25 -5.12
N ILE A 163 -4.35 -22.06 -5.26
CA ILE A 163 -3.23 -21.79 -6.18
C ILE A 163 -1.94 -22.48 -5.71
N ALA A 164 -1.68 -22.45 -4.39
CA ALA A 164 -0.47 -23.05 -3.83
C ALA A 164 -0.52 -24.59 -3.83
N ARG A 165 -1.70 -25.19 -3.89
CA ARG A 165 -1.86 -26.65 -3.89
C ARG A 165 -1.43 -27.24 -5.23
N LYS A 166 -0.23 -27.83 -5.25
CA LYS A 166 0.26 -28.58 -6.42
C LYS A 166 -0.63 -29.78 -6.70
N THR A 167 -1.24 -29.85 -7.88
CA THR A 167 -2.05 -31.00 -8.31
C THR A 167 -1.13 -32.19 -8.58
N ASN A 168 -0.99 -33.10 -7.63
CA ASN A 168 -0.27 -34.37 -7.80
C ASN A 168 -1.09 -35.40 -8.63
N GLY A 169 -2.12 -34.95 -9.38
CA GLY A 169 -3.01 -35.82 -10.14
C GLY A 169 -2.47 -36.27 -11.50
N SER A 170 -1.55 -35.52 -12.14
CA SER A 170 -1.10 -35.83 -13.49
C SER A 170 0.03 -36.88 -13.59
N GLU A 171 0.72 -37.21 -12.51
CA GLU A 171 1.79 -38.20 -12.57
C GLU A 171 1.31 -39.66 -12.36
N LYS A 172 0.09 -39.89 -11.88
CA LYS A 172 -0.42 -41.25 -11.69
C LYS A 172 -1.06 -41.85 -12.94
N GLU A 173 -1.67 -41.02 -13.80
CA GLU A 173 -2.30 -41.54 -15.04
C GLU A 173 -1.27 -41.95 -16.12
N THR A 174 -0.08 -41.34 -16.14
CA THR A 174 0.93 -41.68 -17.14
C THR A 174 1.68 -42.97 -16.81
N LYS A 175 1.65 -43.43 -15.55
CA LYS A 175 2.33 -44.70 -15.16
C LYS A 175 1.43 -45.92 -15.24
N GLU A 176 0.11 -45.78 -15.35
CA GLU A 176 -0.81 -46.89 -15.55
C GLU A 176 -1.07 -47.23 -17.02
N THR A 177 -0.68 -46.33 -17.95
CA THR A 177 -0.87 -46.55 -19.39
C THR A 177 0.35 -47.20 -20.06
N ASP A 178 1.49 -47.31 -19.34
CA ASP A 178 2.75 -47.92 -19.83
C ASP A 178 3.03 -49.31 -19.22
N GLN A 179 2.04 -49.98 -18.59
CA GLN A 179 2.09 -51.38 -18.19
C GLN A 179 1.05 -52.17 -18.94
#